data_856b817d59676d355a31395841fffdbd
#
_entry.id   856b817d59676d355a31395841fffdbd
#
_cell.length_a   1.000
_cell.length_b   1.000
_cell.length_c   1.000
_cell.angle_alpha   90.00
_cell.angle_beta   90.00
_cell.angle_gamma   90.00
#
_symmetry.space_group_name_H-M   'P 1'
#
loop_
_entity.id
_entity.type
_entity.pdbx_description
1 polymer ?
#
loop_
_entity_poly.entity_id
_entity_poly.type
_entity_poly.pdbx_seq_one_letter_code
_entity_poly.pdbx_strand_id
1 'polypeptide(L)'
;MTLEEEYRLSCYEELTTLGNHNHIYLVKHKLSGEIFVKKVLSRFSLDVYKQLRDLQISGIPKIHDLILENNSLILIEDYIHGQTLEQLLEEQTTLVYSDALAIMRKLCDVLKSLHTLTPPIIHRDLKLSNIILTSENLVYIVDFDTARYYESGQEQDTELLGTKEYAPPEQYGFGQSDARSDIYALGIIFNRLLTGEYPKHQLADDRYRSVISKCIRWNPEERFQTVEELKTALHDNISSDIGKPGFTLSSIHSDIPGFRTGKLWKMILAFFGYLSFLYCSMTSDFTNAKTGLPLTGLQLWHERFFVFLMLLSLIFYNFNYKNIRTRSFLGHSLPFVLRIVLQCLISLGILVILMVFMLLIEEIIW
;
A
#
# COMPACT_ATOMS: atom_id res chain seq x y z
N MET A 1 1.99 -33.21 23.17
CA MET A 1 1.71 -33.54 21.77
C MET A 1 1.33 -34.99 21.64
N THR A 2 0.26 -35.31 20.89
CA THR A 2 -0.16 -36.70 20.59
C THR A 2 0.67 -37.25 19.42
N LEU A 3 0.70 -38.58 19.24
CA LEU A 3 1.39 -39.20 18.10
C LEU A 3 0.82 -38.73 16.74
N GLU A 4 -0.49 -38.46 16.68
CA GLU A 4 -1.15 -37.92 15.49
C GLU A 4 -0.71 -36.48 15.18
N GLU A 5 -0.58 -35.63 16.20
CA GLU A 5 -0.08 -34.26 16.06
C GLU A 5 1.39 -34.24 15.61
N GLU A 6 2.20 -35.14 16.16
CA GLU A 6 3.59 -35.31 15.76
C GLU A 6 3.71 -35.75 14.30
N TYR A 7 2.87 -36.70 13.88
CA TYR A 7 2.80 -37.13 12.47
C TYR A 7 2.39 -35.96 11.56
N ARG A 8 1.37 -35.18 11.91
CA ARG A 8 0.93 -34.03 11.12
C ARG A 8 2.06 -33.00 10.97
N LEU A 9 2.74 -32.66 12.03
CA LEU A 9 3.91 -31.74 11.97
C LEU A 9 5.04 -32.32 11.11
N SER A 10 5.30 -33.61 11.16
CA SER A 10 6.34 -34.26 10.36
C SER A 10 6.08 -34.19 8.85
N CYS A 11 4.85 -33.90 8.42
CA CYS A 11 4.49 -33.68 7.02
C CYS A 11 4.96 -32.32 6.48
N TYR A 12 5.39 -31.40 7.34
CA TYR A 12 5.90 -30.08 6.95
C TYR A 12 7.43 -30.05 7.07
N GLU A 13 8.08 -29.60 6.01
CA GLU A 13 9.53 -29.38 5.93
C GLU A 13 9.82 -27.89 6.04
N GLU A 14 10.65 -27.49 6.99
CA GLU A 14 11.06 -26.09 7.17
C GLU A 14 12.04 -25.71 6.05
N LEU A 15 11.71 -24.64 5.31
CA LEU A 15 12.52 -24.12 4.21
C LEU A 15 13.43 -22.99 4.67
N THR A 16 12.86 -21.99 5.35
CA THR A 16 13.58 -20.81 5.82
C THR A 16 12.78 -20.09 6.90
N THR A 17 13.43 -19.22 7.66
CA THR A 17 12.78 -18.29 8.58
C THR A 17 12.21 -17.09 7.82
N LEU A 18 11.05 -16.58 8.23
CA LEU A 18 10.45 -15.37 7.69
C LEU A 18 10.76 -14.16 8.56
N GLY A 19 11.35 -13.13 7.95
CA GLY A 19 11.73 -11.90 8.65
C GLY A 19 12.84 -12.08 9.68
N ASN A 20 12.93 -11.14 10.63
CA ASN A 20 13.92 -11.18 11.73
C ASN A 20 13.43 -11.98 12.96
N HIS A 21 12.33 -12.70 12.85
CA HIS A 21 11.69 -13.41 13.95
C HIS A 21 12.06 -14.90 13.89
N ASN A 22 12.79 -15.39 14.89
CA ASN A 22 13.20 -16.80 15.01
C ASN A 22 12.06 -17.79 15.30
N HIS A 23 10.80 -17.37 15.15
CA HIS A 23 9.61 -18.17 15.48
C HIS A 23 8.61 -18.29 14.32
N ILE A 24 8.95 -17.75 13.15
CA ILE A 24 8.10 -17.80 11.95
C ILE A 24 8.89 -18.43 10.81
N TYR A 25 8.37 -19.52 10.27
CA TYR A 25 9.04 -20.33 9.26
C TYR A 25 8.16 -20.47 8.02
N LEU A 26 8.78 -20.39 6.86
CA LEU A 26 8.18 -20.89 5.62
C LEU A 26 8.35 -22.39 5.59
N VAL A 27 7.27 -23.12 5.42
CA VAL A 27 7.28 -24.58 5.42
C VAL A 27 6.62 -25.14 4.16
N LYS A 28 7.08 -26.29 3.70
CA LYS A 28 6.52 -27.00 2.55
C LYS A 28 5.86 -28.30 3.02
N HIS A 29 4.62 -28.50 2.63
CA HIS A 29 3.96 -29.77 2.87
C HIS A 29 4.50 -30.85 1.91
N LYS A 30 5.05 -31.94 2.47
CA LYS A 30 5.83 -32.95 1.74
C LYS A 30 5.03 -33.68 0.65
N LEU A 31 3.73 -33.86 0.85
CA LEU A 31 2.88 -34.60 -0.08
C LEU A 31 2.28 -33.69 -1.17
N SER A 32 1.71 -32.53 -0.81
CA SER A 32 1.09 -31.62 -1.79
C SER A 32 2.09 -30.70 -2.47
N GLY A 33 3.24 -30.45 -1.85
CA GLY A 33 4.22 -29.47 -2.32
C GLY A 33 3.84 -28.01 -2.07
N GLU A 34 2.71 -27.78 -1.44
CA GLU A 34 2.20 -26.44 -1.10
C GLU A 34 3.02 -25.78 0.01
N ILE A 35 3.03 -24.46 -0.01
CA ILE A 35 3.80 -23.64 0.92
C ILE A 35 2.87 -23.03 1.97
N PHE A 36 3.30 -23.10 3.24
CA PHE A 36 2.57 -22.60 4.40
C PHE A 36 3.51 -21.79 5.29
N VAL A 37 2.91 -21.10 6.27
CA VAL A 37 3.62 -20.45 7.37
C VAL A 37 3.43 -21.27 8.63
N LYS A 38 4.54 -21.61 9.29
CA LYS A 38 4.57 -22.19 10.62
C LYS A 38 4.97 -21.09 11.61
N LYS A 39 4.15 -20.87 12.64
CA LYS A 39 4.47 -19.98 13.77
C LYS A 39 4.57 -20.79 15.06
N VAL A 40 5.50 -20.40 15.92
CA VAL A 40 5.62 -20.95 17.29
C VAL A 40 5.36 -19.81 18.27
N LEU A 41 4.16 -19.81 18.83
CA LEU A 41 3.63 -18.72 19.64
C LEU A 41 3.80 -19.05 21.14
N SER A 42 4.46 -18.16 21.87
CA SER A 42 4.56 -18.24 23.34
C SER A 42 3.45 -17.48 24.05
N ARG A 43 2.78 -16.54 23.33
CA ARG A 43 1.59 -15.81 23.78
C ARG A 43 0.48 -16.01 22.76
N PHE A 44 -0.67 -16.44 23.21
CA PHE A 44 -1.80 -16.71 22.33
C PHE A 44 -3.09 -16.90 23.12
N SER A 45 -4.23 -16.72 22.48
CA SER A 45 -5.53 -17.20 22.96
C SER A 45 -5.93 -18.40 22.11
N LEU A 46 -5.85 -19.60 22.69
CA LEU A 46 -6.15 -20.84 21.96
C LEU A 46 -7.58 -20.84 21.42
N ASP A 47 -8.54 -20.32 22.18
CA ASP A 47 -9.94 -20.33 21.79
C ASP A 47 -10.19 -19.35 20.62
N VAL A 48 -9.50 -18.19 20.59
CA VAL A 48 -9.54 -17.29 19.42
C VAL A 48 -9.01 -18.00 18.18
N TYR A 49 -7.86 -18.67 18.25
CA TYR A 49 -7.29 -19.41 17.10
C TYR A 49 -8.16 -20.56 16.64
N LYS A 50 -8.81 -21.30 17.55
CA LYS A 50 -9.78 -22.34 17.20
C LYS A 50 -10.97 -21.75 16.45
N GLN A 51 -11.51 -20.63 16.93
CA GLN A 51 -12.65 -19.97 16.28
C GLN A 51 -12.28 -19.42 14.90
N LEU A 52 -11.09 -18.80 14.74
CA LEU A 52 -10.61 -18.34 13.44
C LEU A 52 -10.44 -19.48 12.44
N ARG A 53 -9.90 -20.63 12.90
CA ARG A 53 -9.79 -21.84 12.06
C ARG A 53 -11.14 -22.34 11.59
N ASP A 54 -12.12 -22.43 12.50
CA ASP A 54 -13.41 -23.03 12.24
C ASP A 54 -14.29 -22.12 11.36
N LEU A 55 -14.19 -20.80 11.48
CA LEU A 55 -14.99 -19.82 10.73
C LEU A 55 -14.43 -19.47 9.35
N GLN A 56 -13.13 -19.65 9.10
CA GLN A 56 -12.48 -19.34 7.82
C GLN A 56 -12.87 -17.96 7.26
N ILE A 57 -12.62 -16.91 8.03
CA ILE A 57 -13.01 -15.53 7.69
C ILE A 57 -12.17 -15.03 6.49
N SER A 58 -12.85 -14.47 5.48
CA SER A 58 -12.18 -13.87 4.33
C SER A 58 -11.29 -12.68 4.77
N GLY A 59 -10.05 -12.62 4.25
CA GLY A 59 -9.06 -11.62 4.64
C GLY A 59 -8.25 -12.00 5.89
N ILE A 60 -8.36 -13.25 6.34
CA ILE A 60 -7.51 -13.86 7.37
C ILE A 60 -6.92 -15.13 6.76
N PRO A 61 -5.61 -15.43 6.95
CA PRO A 61 -5.02 -16.68 6.48
C PRO A 61 -5.76 -17.88 7.06
N LYS A 62 -6.05 -18.88 6.22
CA LYS A 62 -6.68 -20.10 6.68
C LYS A 62 -5.73 -20.89 7.58
N ILE A 63 -6.22 -21.30 8.73
CA ILE A 63 -5.48 -22.11 9.70
C ILE A 63 -5.70 -23.58 9.39
N HIS A 64 -4.64 -24.34 9.22
CA HIS A 64 -4.64 -25.76 8.93
C HIS A 64 -4.44 -26.60 10.18
N ASP A 65 -3.42 -26.26 10.98
CA ASP A 65 -3.09 -26.99 12.20
C ASP A 65 -2.89 -26.08 13.39
N LEU A 66 -3.34 -26.51 14.57
CA LEU A 66 -3.13 -25.91 15.88
C LEU A 66 -2.67 -27.02 16.83
N ILE A 67 -1.43 -26.95 17.28
CA ILE A 67 -0.81 -27.97 18.11
C ILE A 67 -0.18 -27.33 19.33
N LEU A 68 -0.54 -27.80 20.52
CA LEU A 68 0.02 -27.33 21.78
C LEU A 68 1.25 -28.17 22.14
N GLU A 69 2.38 -27.50 22.31
CA GLU A 69 3.62 -28.12 22.73
C GLU A 69 4.36 -27.25 23.77
N ASN A 70 4.71 -27.83 24.92
CA ASN A 70 5.53 -27.15 25.95
C ASN A 70 5.09 -25.73 26.29
N ASN A 71 3.79 -25.49 26.44
CA ASN A 71 3.20 -24.17 26.68
C ASN A 71 3.30 -23.16 25.51
N SER A 72 3.65 -23.63 24.32
CA SER A 72 3.63 -22.87 23.07
C SER A 72 2.57 -23.42 22.14
N LEU A 73 2.02 -22.57 21.28
CA LEU A 73 1.12 -22.98 20.20
C LEU A 73 1.90 -23.02 18.89
N ILE A 74 1.94 -24.19 18.27
CA ILE A 74 2.39 -24.34 16.89
C ILE A 74 1.19 -24.16 15.97
N LEU A 75 1.27 -23.15 15.11
CA LEU A 75 0.24 -22.76 14.15
C LEU A 75 0.76 -23.01 12.74
N ILE A 76 -0.03 -23.67 11.90
CA ILE A 76 0.20 -23.77 10.46
C ILE A 76 -0.93 -23.05 9.76
N GLU A 77 -0.59 -22.04 8.94
CA GLU A 77 -1.55 -21.22 8.21
C GLU A 77 -1.11 -21.00 6.76
N ASP A 78 -2.03 -20.54 5.92
CA ASP A 78 -1.74 -20.23 4.52
C ASP A 78 -0.60 -19.21 4.41
N TYR A 79 0.30 -19.45 3.45
CA TYR A 79 1.25 -18.41 3.04
C TYR A 79 0.58 -17.43 2.07
N ILE A 80 0.43 -16.21 2.48
CA ILE A 80 -0.19 -15.16 1.66
C ILE A 80 0.87 -14.51 0.76
N HIS A 81 0.76 -14.74 -0.55
CA HIS A 81 1.62 -14.11 -1.55
C HIS A 81 1.27 -12.63 -1.71
N GLY A 82 2.11 -11.76 -1.21
CA GLY A 82 1.91 -10.30 -1.23
C GLY A 82 3.04 -9.56 -0.54
N GLN A 83 2.85 -8.26 -0.38
CA GLN A 83 3.75 -7.41 0.39
C GLN A 83 2.98 -6.77 1.55
N THR A 84 3.65 -6.53 2.65
CA THR A 84 3.04 -5.81 3.76
C THR A 84 2.81 -4.34 3.38
N LEU A 85 1.82 -3.69 4.00
CA LEU A 85 1.62 -2.25 3.77
C LEU A 85 2.83 -1.42 4.22
N GLU A 86 3.64 -1.93 5.14
CA GLU A 86 4.90 -1.30 5.54
C GLU A 86 5.92 -1.32 4.40
N GLN A 87 6.16 -2.49 3.79
CA GLN A 87 7.01 -2.62 2.60
C GLN A 87 6.50 -1.77 1.43
N LEU A 88 5.19 -1.72 1.23
CA LEU A 88 4.58 -0.88 0.20
C LEU A 88 4.89 0.61 0.42
N LEU A 89 4.84 1.11 1.65
CA LEU A 89 5.19 2.50 1.98
C LEU A 89 6.70 2.78 1.93
N GLU A 90 7.54 1.80 2.22
CA GLU A 90 8.99 1.91 2.02
C GLU A 90 9.33 2.15 0.54
N GLU A 91 8.58 1.52 -0.37
CA GLU A 91 8.77 1.68 -1.81
C GLU A 91 8.14 2.96 -2.37
N GLN A 92 6.96 3.35 -1.92
CA GLN A 92 6.13 4.41 -2.52
C GLN A 92 6.01 5.67 -1.67
N THR A 93 6.41 5.63 -0.41
CA THR A 93 6.28 6.69 0.62
C THR A 93 4.82 7.00 0.98
N THR A 94 3.93 7.15 0.00
CA THR A 94 2.49 7.43 0.20
C THR A 94 1.67 6.78 -0.90
N LEU A 95 0.40 6.51 -0.62
CA LEU A 95 -0.56 6.04 -1.61
C LEU A 95 -1.46 7.17 -2.11
N VAL A 96 -2.01 7.00 -3.31
CA VAL A 96 -3.10 7.86 -3.78
C VAL A 96 -4.38 7.56 -3.00
N TYR A 97 -5.24 8.57 -2.88
CA TYR A 97 -6.48 8.46 -2.07
C TYR A 97 -7.36 7.26 -2.43
N SER A 98 -7.51 6.95 -3.72
CA SER A 98 -8.33 5.81 -4.18
C SER A 98 -7.84 4.48 -3.63
N ASP A 99 -6.53 4.26 -3.65
CA ASP A 99 -5.91 3.00 -3.25
C ASP A 99 -5.92 2.84 -1.73
N ALA A 100 -5.54 3.90 -1.00
CA ALA A 100 -5.64 3.94 0.45
C ALA A 100 -7.07 3.67 0.94
N LEU A 101 -8.06 4.28 0.28
CA LEU A 101 -9.47 4.11 0.60
C LEU A 101 -9.98 2.69 0.30
N ALA A 102 -9.55 2.10 -0.84
CA ALA A 102 -9.89 0.72 -1.19
C ALA A 102 -9.35 -0.28 -0.15
N ILE A 103 -8.12 -0.07 0.32
CA ILE A 103 -7.51 -0.86 1.40
C ILE A 103 -8.30 -0.68 2.69
N MET A 104 -8.58 0.55 3.12
CA MET A 104 -9.33 0.83 4.35
C MET A 104 -10.71 0.18 4.37
N ARG A 105 -11.43 0.19 3.25
CA ARG A 105 -12.74 -0.48 3.15
C ARG A 105 -12.66 -1.98 3.36
N LYS A 106 -11.66 -2.63 2.75
CA LYS A 106 -11.42 -4.06 2.92
C LYS A 106 -11.04 -4.40 4.35
N LEU A 107 -10.21 -3.58 5.00
CA LEU A 107 -9.88 -3.72 6.42
C LEU A 107 -11.14 -3.61 7.30
N CYS A 108 -12.01 -2.64 7.03
CA CYS A 108 -13.28 -2.53 7.73
C CYS A 108 -14.15 -3.79 7.54
N ASP A 109 -14.17 -4.40 6.35
CA ASP A 109 -14.94 -5.63 6.10
C ASP A 109 -14.41 -6.82 6.90
N VAL A 110 -13.09 -7.02 6.92
CA VAL A 110 -12.46 -8.08 7.72
C VAL A 110 -12.74 -7.87 9.22
N LEU A 111 -12.51 -6.65 9.74
CA LEU A 111 -12.74 -6.35 11.15
C LEU A 111 -14.21 -6.43 11.54
N LYS A 112 -15.14 -6.07 10.64
CA LYS A 112 -16.56 -6.27 10.87
C LYS A 112 -16.87 -7.73 11.17
N SER A 113 -16.29 -8.64 10.37
CA SER A 113 -16.49 -10.08 10.57
C SER A 113 -15.99 -10.57 11.93
N LEU A 114 -14.91 -9.96 12.48
CA LEU A 114 -14.39 -10.27 13.82
C LEU A 114 -15.22 -9.65 14.93
N HIS A 115 -15.57 -8.38 14.79
CA HIS A 115 -16.26 -7.59 15.84
C HIS A 115 -17.72 -7.98 16.01
N THR A 116 -18.35 -8.63 15.01
CA THR A 116 -19.74 -9.10 15.09
C THR A 116 -19.87 -10.53 15.63
N LEU A 117 -18.77 -11.19 15.94
CA LEU A 117 -18.79 -12.49 16.59
C LEU A 117 -19.34 -12.41 18.01
N THR A 118 -19.73 -13.53 18.55
CA THR A 118 -20.19 -13.63 19.95
C THR A 118 -19.40 -14.75 20.65
N PRO A 119 -18.44 -14.40 21.52
CA PRO A 119 -17.99 -13.03 21.84
C PRO A 119 -17.17 -12.37 20.72
N PRO A 120 -17.11 -11.02 20.65
CA PRO A 120 -16.31 -10.31 19.65
C PRO A 120 -14.81 -10.60 19.82
N ILE A 121 -14.10 -10.73 18.69
CA ILE A 121 -12.65 -10.83 18.66
C ILE A 121 -12.06 -9.45 18.33
N ILE A 122 -11.18 -8.95 19.19
CA ILE A 122 -10.44 -7.70 19.02
C ILE A 122 -8.99 -8.03 18.68
N HIS A 123 -8.44 -7.43 17.62
CA HIS A 123 -7.09 -7.75 17.12
C HIS A 123 -5.98 -7.19 17.99
N ARG A 124 -6.10 -5.91 18.42
CA ARG A 124 -5.25 -5.21 19.39
C ARG A 124 -3.82 -4.85 18.92
N ASP A 125 -3.33 -5.39 17.82
CA ASP A 125 -2.02 -5.03 17.24
C ASP A 125 -2.09 -4.81 15.71
N LEU A 126 -3.10 -4.05 15.28
CA LEU A 126 -3.18 -3.64 13.88
C LEU A 126 -2.07 -2.63 13.58
N LYS A 127 -1.25 -2.94 12.56
CA LYS A 127 -0.16 -2.10 12.07
C LYS A 127 0.16 -2.45 10.62
N LEU A 128 0.91 -1.61 9.95
CA LEU A 128 1.22 -1.79 8.52
C LEU A 128 1.93 -3.12 8.22
N SER A 129 2.81 -3.59 9.12
CA SER A 129 3.52 -4.88 8.96
C SER A 129 2.62 -6.10 9.13
N ASN A 130 1.44 -5.96 9.77
CA ASN A 130 0.48 -7.04 9.99
C ASN A 130 -0.65 -7.06 8.94
N ILE A 131 -0.52 -6.28 7.86
CA ILE A 131 -1.49 -6.22 6.78
C ILE A 131 -0.78 -6.51 5.48
N ILE A 132 -1.21 -7.55 4.77
CA ILE A 132 -0.64 -7.97 3.48
C ILE A 132 -1.60 -7.58 2.37
N LEU A 133 -1.06 -6.94 1.33
CA LEU A 133 -1.75 -6.64 0.07
C LEU A 133 -1.21 -7.59 -1.01
N THR A 134 -2.12 -8.37 -1.62
CA THR A 134 -1.77 -9.27 -2.72
C THR A 134 -1.75 -8.55 -4.07
N SER A 135 -1.16 -9.21 -5.10
CA SER A 135 -1.18 -8.71 -6.49
C SER A 135 -2.60 -8.55 -7.06
N GLU A 136 -3.57 -9.29 -6.52
CA GLU A 136 -5.00 -9.22 -6.87
C GLU A 136 -5.74 -8.13 -6.08
N ASN A 137 -5.01 -7.29 -5.36
CA ASN A 137 -5.54 -6.27 -4.46
C ASN A 137 -6.39 -6.84 -3.30
N LEU A 138 -6.24 -8.11 -2.91
CA LEU A 138 -6.86 -8.61 -1.70
C LEU A 138 -6.06 -8.15 -0.48
N VAL A 139 -6.77 -7.93 0.63
CA VAL A 139 -6.16 -7.51 1.90
C VAL A 139 -6.32 -8.63 2.91
N TYR A 140 -5.20 -8.99 3.54
CA TYR A 140 -5.16 -9.97 4.62
C TYR A 140 -4.64 -9.32 5.90
N ILE A 141 -5.30 -9.59 7.02
CA ILE A 141 -4.82 -9.27 8.36
C ILE A 141 -4.14 -10.53 8.89
N VAL A 142 -2.90 -10.39 9.35
CA VAL A 142 -2.09 -11.47 9.90
C VAL A 142 -1.69 -11.15 11.33
N ASP A 143 -1.21 -12.16 12.06
CA ASP A 143 -0.67 -12.01 13.40
C ASP A 143 -1.72 -11.67 14.47
N PHE A 144 -2.40 -12.72 14.96
CA PHE A 144 -3.43 -12.66 16.00
C PHE A 144 -2.88 -12.98 17.40
N ASP A 145 -1.58 -12.83 17.64
CA ASP A 145 -0.93 -13.22 18.91
C ASP A 145 -1.48 -12.46 20.12
N THR A 146 -1.88 -11.21 19.90
CA THR A 146 -2.45 -10.33 20.91
C THR A 146 -3.98 -10.29 20.92
N ALA A 147 -4.60 -10.98 19.96
CA ALA A 147 -6.06 -10.97 19.79
C ALA A 147 -6.75 -11.64 20.98
N ARG A 148 -7.87 -11.07 21.42
CA ARG A 148 -8.67 -11.57 22.54
C ARG A 148 -10.16 -11.40 22.29
N TYR A 149 -10.94 -12.19 23.05
CA TYR A 149 -12.35 -11.92 23.20
C TYR A 149 -12.59 -10.66 24.03
N TYR A 150 -13.60 -9.90 23.65
CA TYR A 150 -14.13 -8.86 24.52
C TYR A 150 -15.00 -9.50 25.59
N GLU A 151 -14.65 -9.29 26.86
CA GLU A 151 -15.39 -9.76 28.01
C GLU A 151 -16.04 -8.56 28.74
N SER A 152 -17.37 -8.48 28.72
CA SER A 152 -18.07 -7.41 29.43
C SER A 152 -17.85 -7.54 30.94
N GLY A 153 -17.35 -6.46 31.58
CA GLY A 153 -17.16 -6.40 33.05
C GLY A 153 -15.71 -6.39 33.51
N GLN A 154 -14.74 -6.47 32.63
CA GLN A 154 -13.34 -6.16 32.96
C GLN A 154 -13.11 -4.65 32.91
N GLU A 155 -12.48 -4.09 33.94
CA GLU A 155 -12.19 -2.64 33.98
C GLU A 155 -10.92 -2.26 33.25
N GLN A 156 -9.95 -3.20 33.10
CA GLN A 156 -8.64 -2.95 32.47
C GLN A 156 -8.12 -4.21 31.77
N ASP A 157 -7.30 -3.99 30.75
CA ASP A 157 -6.52 -5.06 30.13
C ASP A 157 -5.47 -5.61 31.11
N THR A 158 -5.35 -6.93 31.16
CA THR A 158 -4.42 -7.62 32.08
C THR A 158 -2.96 -7.49 31.70
N GLU A 159 -2.66 -7.11 30.45
CA GLU A 159 -1.32 -6.93 29.92
C GLU A 159 -1.23 -5.68 29.05
N LEU A 160 -0.15 -4.91 29.23
CA LEU A 160 0.20 -3.81 28.33
C LEU A 160 0.74 -4.39 27.04
N LEU A 161 -0.03 -4.38 25.98
CA LEU A 161 0.29 -4.97 24.68
C LEU A 161 0.03 -3.97 23.56
N GLY A 162 0.69 -4.17 22.43
CA GLY A 162 0.53 -3.38 21.22
C GLY A 162 1.78 -2.61 20.84
N THR A 163 1.84 -2.24 19.58
CA THR A 163 2.96 -1.44 19.03
C THR A 163 2.76 0.02 19.40
N LYS A 164 3.73 0.62 20.10
CA LYS A 164 3.68 1.95 20.73
C LYS A 164 3.05 3.05 19.86
N GLU A 165 3.33 3.05 18.57
CA GLU A 165 2.87 4.06 17.64
C GLU A 165 1.42 3.87 17.18
N TYR A 166 0.85 2.66 17.33
CA TYR A 166 -0.49 2.29 16.88
C TYR A 166 -1.47 2.03 18.03
N ALA A 167 -0.94 1.74 19.22
CA ALA A 167 -1.74 1.37 20.37
C ALA A 167 -2.52 2.57 20.93
N PRO A 168 -3.83 2.42 21.17
CA PRO A 168 -4.65 3.46 21.79
C PRO A 168 -4.37 3.55 23.31
N PRO A 169 -4.82 4.66 23.95
CA PRO A 169 -4.57 4.91 25.38
C PRO A 169 -5.02 3.78 26.31
N GLU A 170 -6.16 3.15 26.03
CA GLU A 170 -6.69 2.05 26.84
C GLU A 170 -5.72 0.84 26.91
N GLN A 171 -4.93 0.57 25.88
CA GLN A 171 -3.92 -0.50 25.87
C GLN A 171 -2.73 -0.20 26.77
N TYR A 172 -2.58 1.03 27.26
CA TYR A 172 -1.57 1.40 28.25
C TYR A 172 -2.10 1.30 29.71
N GLY A 173 -3.18 0.56 29.94
CA GLY A 173 -3.75 0.37 31.27
C GLY A 173 -4.79 1.41 31.69
N PHE A 174 -5.27 2.23 30.74
CA PHE A 174 -6.30 3.23 31.01
C PHE A 174 -7.74 2.72 30.73
N GLY A 175 -7.91 1.42 30.42
CA GLY A 175 -9.18 0.80 30.18
C GLY A 175 -9.08 -0.58 29.55
N GLN A 176 -10.23 -1.14 29.18
CA GLN A 176 -10.31 -2.40 28.44
C GLN A 176 -10.34 -2.13 26.94
N SER A 177 -9.61 -2.93 26.15
CA SER A 177 -9.66 -2.89 24.69
C SER A 177 -10.98 -3.47 24.18
N ASP A 178 -11.61 -2.77 23.26
CA ASP A 178 -12.79 -3.21 22.51
C ASP A 178 -12.63 -2.92 21.00
N ALA A 179 -13.69 -3.07 20.22
CA ALA A 179 -13.68 -2.82 18.77
C ALA A 179 -13.14 -1.42 18.40
N ARG A 180 -13.28 -0.43 19.29
CA ARG A 180 -12.81 0.95 19.08
C ARG A 180 -11.29 1.08 19.23
N SER A 181 -10.61 0.10 19.82
CA SER A 181 -9.15 0.01 19.85
C SER A 181 -8.60 -0.28 18.44
N ASP A 182 -9.23 -1.19 17.72
CA ASP A 182 -8.87 -1.48 16.32
C ASP A 182 -9.20 -0.29 15.41
N ILE A 183 -10.30 0.45 15.68
CA ILE A 183 -10.64 1.68 14.95
C ILE A 183 -9.58 2.77 15.13
N TYR A 184 -9.02 2.91 16.33
CA TYR A 184 -7.91 3.82 16.57
C TYR A 184 -6.70 3.48 15.70
N ALA A 185 -6.29 2.21 15.68
CA ALA A 185 -5.19 1.74 14.84
C ALA A 185 -5.46 1.95 13.34
N LEU A 186 -6.70 1.73 12.88
CA LEU A 186 -7.12 2.04 11.50
C LEU A 186 -6.93 3.53 11.17
N GLY A 187 -7.20 4.44 12.10
CA GLY A 187 -6.95 5.87 11.92
C GLY A 187 -5.47 6.19 11.71
N ILE A 188 -4.58 5.55 12.49
CA ILE A 188 -3.12 5.68 12.32
C ILE A 188 -2.68 5.11 10.96
N ILE A 189 -3.16 3.91 10.60
CA ILE A 189 -2.86 3.26 9.33
C ILE A 189 -3.28 4.15 8.16
N PHE A 190 -4.51 4.66 8.17
CA PHE A 190 -5.03 5.51 7.11
C PHE A 190 -4.20 6.79 6.94
N ASN A 191 -3.84 7.45 8.04
CA ASN A 191 -2.94 8.60 8.00
C ASN A 191 -1.59 8.25 7.36
N ARG A 192 -0.99 7.13 7.79
CA ARG A 192 0.28 6.64 7.26
C ARG A 192 0.21 6.34 5.76
N LEU A 193 -0.85 5.72 5.28
CA LEU A 193 -1.06 5.44 3.86
C LEU A 193 -1.11 6.74 3.03
N LEU A 194 -1.73 7.80 3.56
CA LEU A 194 -1.90 9.07 2.86
C LEU A 194 -0.68 10.01 2.96
N THR A 195 0.04 10.00 4.07
CA THR A 195 1.10 10.99 4.37
C THR A 195 2.50 10.40 4.47
N GLY A 196 2.63 9.09 4.64
CA GLY A 196 3.87 8.42 5.02
C GLY A 196 4.23 8.58 6.51
N GLU A 197 3.55 9.49 7.24
CA GLU A 197 3.90 9.92 8.58
C GLU A 197 2.85 9.56 9.63
N TYR A 198 3.25 9.45 10.88
CA TYR A 198 2.32 9.30 12.00
C TYR A 198 1.53 10.60 12.22
N PRO A 199 0.24 10.53 12.70
CA PRO A 199 -0.58 11.72 12.91
C PRO A 199 0.03 12.79 13.81
N LYS A 200 0.90 12.40 14.74
CA LYS A 200 1.64 13.32 15.63
C LYS A 200 2.65 14.21 14.89
N HIS A 201 3.15 13.76 13.71
CA HIS A 201 4.11 14.50 12.91
C HIS A 201 3.42 15.21 11.76
N GLN A 202 2.52 14.51 11.05
CA GLN A 202 1.76 15.07 9.94
C GLN A 202 0.39 14.41 9.88
N LEU A 203 -0.66 15.20 9.98
CA LEU A 203 -2.03 14.75 9.77
C LEU A 203 -2.39 14.94 8.30
N ALA A 204 -3.14 14.00 7.71
CA ALA A 204 -3.61 14.07 6.33
C ALA A 204 -4.42 15.35 6.07
N ASP A 205 -4.48 15.75 4.79
CA ASP A 205 -5.16 16.96 4.33
C ASP A 205 -6.67 16.97 4.64
N ASP A 206 -7.31 18.13 4.46
CA ASP A 206 -8.65 18.47 4.93
C ASP A 206 -9.75 17.44 4.60
N ARG A 207 -9.59 16.70 3.51
CA ARG A 207 -10.60 15.75 3.04
C ARG A 207 -10.88 14.61 4.05
N TYR A 208 -9.85 13.95 4.57
CA TYR A 208 -9.99 12.82 5.51
C TYR A 208 -9.53 13.17 6.93
N ARG A 209 -9.07 14.41 7.14
CA ARG A 209 -8.59 14.89 8.42
C ARG A 209 -9.62 14.68 9.54
N SER A 210 -10.89 14.98 9.27
CA SER A 210 -11.97 14.81 10.25
C SER A 210 -12.20 13.35 10.62
N VAL A 211 -12.17 12.45 9.62
CA VAL A 211 -12.33 10.99 9.83
C VAL A 211 -11.16 10.45 10.64
N ILE A 212 -9.92 10.73 10.23
CA ILE A 212 -8.71 10.29 10.94
C ILE A 212 -8.71 10.83 12.36
N SER A 213 -8.97 12.15 12.55
CA SER A 213 -9.00 12.78 13.87
C SER A 213 -10.06 12.16 14.78
N LYS A 214 -11.20 11.73 14.23
CA LYS A 214 -12.24 11.05 15.01
C LYS A 214 -11.79 9.64 15.41
N CYS A 215 -11.12 8.87 14.52
CA CYS A 215 -10.60 7.56 14.86
C CYS A 215 -9.61 7.61 16.04
N ILE A 216 -8.71 8.61 16.05
CA ILE A 216 -7.61 8.71 17.02
C ILE A 216 -7.94 9.55 18.27
N ARG A 217 -9.23 9.77 18.59
CA ARG A 217 -9.63 10.43 19.83
C ARG A 217 -9.13 9.65 21.04
N TRP A 218 -8.72 10.38 22.07
CA TRP A 218 -8.26 9.79 23.33
C TRP A 218 -9.34 8.93 23.97
N ASN A 219 -10.54 9.53 24.14
CA ASN A 219 -11.71 8.84 24.70
C ASN A 219 -12.35 7.94 23.62
N PRO A 220 -12.48 6.60 23.85
CA PRO A 220 -13.14 5.69 22.92
C PRO A 220 -14.58 6.10 22.57
N GLU A 221 -15.31 6.72 23.50
CA GLU A 221 -16.70 7.20 23.27
C GLU A 221 -16.79 8.30 22.19
N GLU A 222 -15.70 9.02 21.94
CA GLU A 222 -15.65 10.07 20.92
C GLU A 222 -15.23 9.54 19.54
N ARG A 223 -14.82 8.26 19.44
CA ARG A 223 -14.47 7.60 18.19
C ARG A 223 -15.71 7.14 17.42
N PHE A 224 -15.50 6.56 16.25
CA PHE A 224 -16.53 5.73 15.63
C PHE A 224 -16.79 4.53 16.54
N GLN A 225 -18.08 4.18 16.74
CA GLN A 225 -18.44 3.11 17.65
C GLN A 225 -18.36 1.74 16.98
N THR A 226 -18.43 1.69 15.65
CA THR A 226 -18.29 0.47 14.85
C THR A 226 -17.42 0.74 13.61
N VAL A 227 -16.80 -0.31 13.08
CA VAL A 227 -16.09 -0.22 11.79
C VAL A 227 -17.03 0.08 10.62
N GLU A 228 -18.31 -0.22 10.74
CA GLU A 228 -19.34 0.11 9.76
C GLU A 228 -19.60 1.62 9.70
N GLU A 229 -19.67 2.30 10.86
CA GLU A 229 -19.74 3.76 10.92
C GLU A 229 -18.51 4.40 10.27
N LEU A 230 -17.31 3.88 10.55
CA LEU A 230 -16.08 4.34 9.91
C LEU A 230 -16.16 4.14 8.39
N LYS A 231 -16.56 2.95 7.93
CA LYS A 231 -16.68 2.62 6.50
C LYS A 231 -17.68 3.56 5.79
N THR A 232 -18.79 3.88 6.43
CA THR A 232 -19.79 4.84 5.91
C THR A 232 -19.17 6.24 5.80
N ALA A 233 -18.50 6.71 6.85
CA ALA A 233 -17.82 8.02 6.83
C ALA A 233 -16.74 8.12 5.75
N LEU A 234 -16.03 7.03 5.45
CA LEU A 234 -15.09 6.94 4.34
C LEU A 234 -15.81 7.04 2.97
N HIS A 235 -17.05 6.57 2.87
CA HIS A 235 -17.86 6.65 1.65
C HIS A 235 -18.45 8.04 1.43
N ASP A 236 -19.00 8.67 2.47
CA ASP A 236 -19.70 9.96 2.38
C ASP A 236 -18.76 11.09 1.96
N ASN A 237 -17.49 11.00 2.34
CA ASN A 237 -16.46 11.93 1.86
C ASN A 237 -16.18 11.82 0.35
N ILE A 238 -16.57 10.72 -0.33
CA ILE A 238 -16.54 10.61 -1.79
C ILE A 238 -17.76 11.28 -2.40
N SER A 239 -18.94 11.07 -1.80
CA SER A 239 -20.23 11.55 -2.32
C SER A 239 -20.34 13.07 -2.29
N SER A 240 -19.66 13.74 -1.35
CA SER A 240 -19.60 15.20 -1.28
C SER A 240 -18.84 15.84 -2.45
N ASP A 241 -18.02 15.07 -3.17
CA ASP A 241 -17.29 15.53 -4.37
C ASP A 241 -18.10 15.37 -5.67
N ILE A 242 -19.09 14.45 -5.69
CA ILE A 242 -19.92 14.21 -6.89
C ILE A 242 -20.98 15.32 -7.08
N GLY A 243 -21.28 16.08 -6.03
CA GLY A 243 -22.32 17.11 -6.02
C GLY A 243 -21.88 18.55 -6.34
N LYS A 244 -20.58 18.79 -6.55
CA LYS A 244 -20.09 20.11 -6.96
C LYS A 244 -19.54 20.02 -8.39
N PRO A 245 -20.25 20.52 -9.39
CA PRO A 245 -19.69 20.76 -10.71
C PRO A 245 -18.78 22.01 -10.60
N GLY A 246 -17.66 21.87 -9.94
CA GLY A 246 -16.58 22.81 -9.89
C GLY A 246 -15.37 22.13 -10.50
N PHE A 247 -14.93 22.65 -11.65
CA PHE A 247 -13.64 22.34 -12.24
C PHE A 247 -12.57 22.64 -11.18
N THR A 248 -12.33 21.67 -10.27
CA THR A 248 -11.27 21.79 -9.27
C THR A 248 -9.99 21.33 -9.93
N LEU A 249 -8.97 22.21 -9.92
CA LEU A 249 -7.61 21.91 -10.38
C LEU A 249 -7.03 20.62 -9.73
N SER A 250 -7.65 20.08 -8.69
CA SER A 250 -7.25 18.88 -7.96
C SER A 250 -7.39 17.57 -8.75
N SER A 251 -8.28 17.50 -9.73
CA SER A 251 -8.44 16.29 -10.56
C SER A 251 -7.34 16.10 -11.62
N ILE A 252 -6.57 17.17 -11.91
CA ILE A 252 -5.42 17.12 -12.83
C ILE A 252 -4.14 16.68 -12.09
N HIS A 253 -4.19 16.60 -10.74
CA HIS A 253 -3.01 16.53 -9.89
C HIS A 253 -2.32 15.17 -9.80
N SER A 254 -3.03 14.06 -10.05
CA SER A 254 -2.53 12.77 -9.60
C SER A 254 -1.43 12.16 -10.48
N ASP A 255 -1.41 12.47 -11.77
CA ASP A 255 -0.57 11.73 -12.71
C ASP A 255 0.58 12.53 -13.35
N ILE A 256 0.42 13.85 -13.50
CA ILE A 256 1.40 14.66 -14.22
C ILE A 256 2.64 14.93 -13.35
N PRO A 257 3.87 14.65 -13.85
CA PRO A 257 5.11 14.94 -13.13
C PRO A 257 5.21 16.43 -12.72
N GLY A 258 5.60 16.67 -11.47
CA GLY A 258 5.68 18.02 -10.88
C GLY A 258 4.39 18.50 -10.21
N PHE A 259 3.23 17.93 -10.52
CA PHE A 259 1.94 18.27 -9.91
C PHE A 259 1.50 17.29 -8.81
N ARG A 260 2.09 16.10 -8.74
CA ARG A 260 1.74 15.01 -7.79
C ARG A 260 1.80 15.40 -6.31
N THR A 261 2.70 16.33 -5.96
CA THR A 261 2.96 16.62 -4.53
C THR A 261 1.99 17.64 -3.95
N GLY A 262 1.10 18.25 -4.75
CA GLY A 262 0.18 19.31 -4.34
C GLY A 262 0.87 20.59 -3.79
N LYS A 263 2.21 20.61 -3.69
CA LYS A 263 2.95 21.78 -3.19
C LYS A 263 2.97 22.88 -4.26
N LEU A 264 2.33 24.02 -4.00
CA LEU A 264 2.12 25.10 -4.95
C LEU A 264 3.42 25.53 -5.67
N TRP A 265 4.52 25.67 -4.95
CA TRP A 265 5.80 26.08 -5.54
C TRP A 265 6.37 25.06 -6.53
N LYS A 266 6.18 23.75 -6.28
CA LYS A 266 6.60 22.69 -7.22
C LYS A 266 5.73 22.67 -8.47
N MET A 267 4.44 22.93 -8.32
CA MET A 267 3.49 23.04 -9.44
C MET A 267 3.81 24.23 -10.32
N ILE A 268 4.12 25.39 -9.73
CA ILE A 268 4.55 26.60 -10.45
C ILE A 268 5.84 26.31 -11.22
N LEU A 269 6.83 25.69 -10.56
CA LEU A 269 8.10 25.32 -11.20
C LEU A 269 7.89 24.35 -12.37
N ALA A 270 7.05 23.32 -12.18
CA ALA A 270 6.70 22.36 -13.24
C ALA A 270 5.98 23.05 -14.41
N PHE A 271 5.01 23.92 -14.12
CA PHE A 271 4.31 24.70 -15.14
C PHE A 271 5.25 25.51 -16.01
N PHE A 272 6.14 26.28 -15.39
CA PHE A 272 7.15 27.05 -16.14
C PHE A 272 8.15 26.16 -16.86
N GLY A 273 8.49 25.01 -16.31
CA GLY A 273 9.31 24.01 -16.98
C GLY A 273 8.66 23.48 -18.26
N TYR A 274 7.39 23.05 -18.19
CA TYR A 274 6.64 22.60 -19.40
C TYR A 274 6.47 23.74 -20.42
N LEU A 275 6.21 24.96 -19.94
CA LEU A 275 6.07 26.13 -20.82
C LEU A 275 7.42 26.45 -21.51
N SER A 276 8.53 26.35 -20.81
CA SER A 276 9.86 26.52 -21.36
C SER A 276 10.18 25.47 -22.43
N PHE A 277 9.85 24.19 -22.19
CA PHE A 277 10.04 23.14 -23.19
C PHE A 277 9.18 23.39 -24.45
N LEU A 278 7.94 23.79 -24.27
CA LEU A 278 7.07 24.16 -25.39
C LEU A 278 7.66 25.34 -26.17
N TYR A 279 8.09 26.37 -25.47
CA TYR A 279 8.70 27.56 -26.08
C TYR A 279 9.97 27.18 -26.86
N CYS A 280 10.91 26.44 -26.25
CA CYS A 280 12.13 26.01 -26.92
C CYS A 280 11.82 25.16 -28.17
N SER A 281 10.87 24.23 -28.08
CA SER A 281 10.46 23.44 -29.22
C SER A 281 9.85 24.26 -30.36
N MET A 282 9.04 25.27 -30.02
CA MET A 282 8.37 26.14 -31.01
C MET A 282 9.32 27.17 -31.66
N THR A 283 10.38 27.57 -30.97
CA THR A 283 11.34 28.58 -31.47
C THR A 283 12.60 27.96 -32.06
N SER A 284 12.81 26.63 -31.97
CA SER A 284 13.95 25.96 -32.58
C SER A 284 13.92 26.07 -34.10
N ASP A 285 15.04 26.45 -34.68
CA ASP A 285 15.26 26.47 -36.13
C ASP A 285 16.04 25.25 -36.53
N PHE A 286 15.59 24.59 -37.58
CA PHE A 286 16.20 23.40 -38.15
C PHE A 286 16.64 23.66 -39.58
N THR A 287 17.74 23.04 -39.98
CA THR A 287 18.27 23.11 -41.34
C THR A 287 18.24 21.73 -41.98
N ASN A 288 17.95 21.68 -43.26
CA ASN A 288 17.97 20.45 -44.00
C ASN A 288 19.42 19.94 -44.12
N ALA A 289 19.69 18.71 -43.67
CA ALA A 289 21.04 18.12 -43.62
C ALA A 289 21.68 17.97 -45.00
N LYS A 290 20.91 17.87 -46.09
CA LYS A 290 21.41 17.70 -47.47
C LYS A 290 21.67 19.05 -48.17
N THR A 291 20.85 20.05 -47.90
CA THR A 291 20.92 21.34 -48.64
C THR A 291 21.51 22.47 -47.81
N GLY A 292 21.59 22.33 -46.47
CA GLY A 292 22.05 23.38 -45.57
C GLY A 292 21.08 24.56 -45.43
N LEU A 293 19.91 24.50 -46.08
CA LEU A 293 18.92 25.57 -46.04
C LEU A 293 17.97 25.42 -44.83
N PRO A 294 17.47 26.53 -44.27
CA PRO A 294 16.52 26.46 -43.15
C PRO A 294 15.22 25.76 -43.60
N LEU A 295 14.71 24.86 -42.73
CA LEU A 295 13.42 24.23 -42.96
C LEU A 295 12.29 25.26 -42.79
N THR A 296 11.27 25.15 -43.63
CA THR A 296 10.11 26.04 -43.61
C THR A 296 8.80 25.27 -43.70
N GLY A 297 7.73 25.91 -43.35
CA GLY A 297 6.39 25.34 -43.51
C GLY A 297 6.15 24.05 -42.70
N LEU A 298 5.57 23.04 -43.34
CA LEU A 298 5.14 21.80 -42.70
C LEU A 298 6.33 20.95 -42.19
N GLN A 299 7.48 20.99 -42.90
CA GLN A 299 8.69 20.30 -42.46
C GLN A 299 9.23 20.84 -41.13
N LEU A 300 9.28 22.15 -40.97
CA LEU A 300 9.70 22.78 -39.71
C LEU A 300 8.75 22.42 -38.57
N TRP A 301 7.44 22.40 -38.81
CA TRP A 301 6.46 22.00 -37.80
C TRP A 301 6.57 20.54 -37.41
N HIS A 302 6.89 19.64 -38.36
CA HIS A 302 7.16 18.24 -38.09
C HIS A 302 8.34 18.06 -37.12
N GLU A 303 9.49 18.68 -37.41
CA GLU A 303 10.66 18.63 -36.52
C GLU A 303 10.37 19.17 -35.12
N ARG A 304 9.71 20.32 -35.03
CA ARG A 304 9.31 20.93 -33.77
C ARG A 304 8.39 20.03 -32.94
N PHE A 305 7.45 19.35 -33.58
CA PHE A 305 6.53 18.42 -32.93
C PHE A 305 7.28 17.21 -32.36
N PHE A 306 8.19 16.63 -33.11
CA PHE A 306 8.96 15.48 -32.64
C PHE A 306 9.93 15.83 -31.52
N VAL A 307 10.57 16.98 -31.58
CA VAL A 307 11.43 17.47 -30.47
C VAL A 307 10.59 17.66 -29.20
N PHE A 308 9.40 18.23 -29.30
CA PHE A 308 8.49 18.36 -28.17
C PHE A 308 8.06 16.99 -27.62
N LEU A 309 7.75 16.02 -28.47
CA LEU A 309 7.36 14.67 -28.08
C LEU A 309 8.53 13.92 -27.40
N MET A 310 9.75 14.07 -27.89
CA MET A 310 10.96 13.50 -27.28
C MET A 310 11.19 14.04 -25.86
N LEU A 311 11.12 15.36 -25.68
CA LEU A 311 11.29 16.00 -24.39
C LEU A 311 10.19 15.58 -23.40
N LEU A 312 8.93 15.51 -23.85
CA LEU A 312 7.80 15.09 -23.04
C LEU A 312 7.93 13.62 -22.60
N SER A 313 8.36 12.74 -23.52
CA SER A 313 8.55 11.31 -23.23
C SER A 313 9.62 11.07 -22.18
N LEU A 314 10.73 11.83 -22.24
CA LEU A 314 11.79 11.79 -21.22
C LEU A 314 11.29 12.21 -19.84
N ILE A 315 10.49 13.27 -19.77
CA ILE A 315 9.91 13.72 -18.50
C ILE A 315 9.01 12.62 -17.95
N PHE A 316 8.10 12.09 -18.74
CA PHE A 316 7.12 11.11 -18.28
C PHE A 316 7.77 9.80 -17.84
N TYR A 317 8.80 9.33 -18.54
CA TYR A 317 9.54 8.14 -18.18
C TYR A 317 10.37 8.35 -16.90
N ASN A 318 11.18 9.42 -16.84
CA ASN A 318 12.08 9.65 -15.70
C ASN A 318 11.36 10.00 -14.41
N PHE A 319 10.20 10.65 -14.50
CA PHE A 319 9.35 10.95 -13.35
C PHE A 319 8.29 9.87 -13.07
N ASN A 320 8.41 8.69 -13.68
CA ASN A 320 7.56 7.53 -13.44
C ASN A 320 6.05 7.81 -13.60
N TYR A 321 5.68 8.43 -14.72
CA TYR A 321 4.28 8.70 -15.03
C TYR A 321 3.46 7.40 -15.07
N LYS A 322 2.32 7.35 -14.35
CA LYS A 322 1.44 6.16 -14.23
C LYS A 322 2.19 4.87 -13.87
N ASN A 323 3.26 5.00 -13.12
CA ASN A 323 4.08 3.85 -12.71
C ASN A 323 4.69 3.02 -13.87
N ILE A 324 4.89 3.66 -15.05
CA ILE A 324 5.47 3.00 -16.24
C ILE A 324 6.80 2.32 -15.91
N ARG A 325 7.65 2.96 -15.12
CA ARG A 325 8.97 2.45 -14.73
C ARG A 325 8.87 1.28 -13.76
N THR A 326 7.96 1.33 -12.79
CA THR A 326 7.79 0.28 -11.78
C THR A 326 7.04 -0.94 -12.31
N ARG A 327 6.28 -0.81 -13.39
CA ARG A 327 5.67 -1.93 -14.10
C ARG A 327 6.65 -2.71 -14.99
N SER A 328 7.83 -2.15 -15.30
CA SER A 328 8.83 -2.89 -16.07
C SER A 328 9.49 -3.95 -15.19
N PHE A 329 9.53 -5.19 -15.65
CA PHE A 329 10.08 -6.38 -14.98
C PHE A 329 11.51 -6.21 -14.42
N LEU A 330 12.25 -5.22 -14.88
CA LEU A 330 13.66 -4.97 -14.55
C LEU A 330 13.88 -4.03 -13.33
N GLY A 331 12.80 -3.47 -12.75
CA GLY A 331 12.92 -2.42 -11.72
C GLY A 331 13.18 -2.92 -10.29
N HIS A 332 12.83 -4.16 -9.97
CA HIS A 332 12.73 -4.60 -8.56
C HIS A 332 13.96 -5.35 -8.00
N SER A 333 14.84 -5.91 -8.84
CA SER A 333 15.92 -6.80 -8.40
C SER A 333 17.34 -6.21 -8.49
N LEU A 334 17.51 -4.98 -8.95
CA LEU A 334 18.83 -4.44 -9.27
C LEU A 334 19.36 -3.48 -8.19
N PRO A 335 20.70 -3.51 -7.91
CA PRO A 335 21.38 -2.52 -7.07
C PRO A 335 21.15 -1.10 -7.56
N PHE A 336 21.16 -0.12 -6.65
CA PHE A 336 20.86 1.30 -6.92
C PHE A 336 21.62 1.88 -8.13
N VAL A 337 22.93 1.63 -8.22
CA VAL A 337 23.77 2.14 -9.32
C VAL A 337 23.35 1.53 -10.67
N LEU A 338 23.12 0.22 -10.70
CA LEU A 338 22.73 -0.48 -11.92
C LEU A 338 21.32 -0.04 -12.39
N ARG A 339 20.43 0.30 -11.46
CA ARG A 339 19.10 0.86 -11.75
C ARG A 339 19.21 2.23 -12.44
N ILE A 340 20.12 3.11 -12.01
CA ILE A 340 20.36 4.42 -12.66
C ILE A 340 20.89 4.21 -14.07
N VAL A 341 21.89 3.35 -14.23
CA VAL A 341 22.47 3.05 -15.55
C VAL A 341 21.40 2.52 -16.51
N LEU A 342 20.59 1.57 -16.07
CA LEU A 342 19.49 1.03 -16.87
C LEU A 342 18.45 2.10 -17.22
N GLN A 343 18.13 2.99 -16.30
CA GLN A 343 17.21 4.12 -16.54
C GLN A 343 17.75 5.06 -17.63
N CYS A 344 19.05 5.37 -17.60
CA CYS A 344 19.69 6.16 -18.65
C CYS A 344 19.66 5.46 -20.00
N LEU A 345 19.94 4.15 -20.04
CA LEU A 345 19.92 3.35 -21.27
C LEU A 345 18.52 3.28 -21.89
N ILE A 346 17.49 3.08 -21.08
CA ILE A 346 16.09 3.07 -21.56
C ILE A 346 15.68 4.46 -22.06
N SER A 347 16.05 5.51 -21.34
CA SER A 347 15.80 6.90 -21.79
C SER A 347 16.43 7.19 -23.13
N LEU A 348 17.67 6.75 -23.33
CA LEU A 348 18.37 6.85 -24.61
C LEU A 348 17.69 6.02 -25.71
N GLY A 349 17.26 4.79 -25.39
CA GLY A 349 16.50 3.94 -26.29
C GLY A 349 15.20 4.56 -26.78
N ILE A 350 14.45 5.19 -25.88
CA ILE A 350 13.22 5.93 -26.23
C ILE A 350 13.52 7.06 -27.21
N LEU A 351 14.59 7.83 -26.99
CA LEU A 351 14.99 8.90 -27.90
C LEU A 351 15.38 8.36 -29.28
N VAL A 352 16.14 7.28 -29.33
CA VAL A 352 16.57 6.66 -30.61
C VAL A 352 15.34 6.15 -31.38
N ILE A 353 14.38 5.48 -30.70
CA ILE A 353 13.16 4.98 -31.34
C ILE A 353 12.33 6.14 -31.91
N LEU A 354 12.14 7.21 -31.15
CA LEU A 354 11.39 8.38 -31.63
C LEU A 354 12.11 9.09 -32.78
N MET A 355 13.44 9.17 -32.75
CA MET A 355 14.25 9.74 -33.83
C MET A 355 14.14 8.90 -35.10
N VAL A 356 14.26 7.57 -35.00
CA VAL A 356 14.08 6.68 -36.16
C VAL A 356 12.67 6.81 -36.74
N PHE A 357 11.65 6.89 -35.87
CA PHE A 357 10.28 7.06 -36.30
C PHE A 357 10.05 8.41 -37.01
N MET A 358 10.66 9.48 -36.50
CA MET A 358 10.67 10.80 -37.14
C MET A 358 11.26 10.74 -38.55
N LEU A 359 12.46 10.12 -38.71
CA LEU A 359 13.14 9.99 -40.00
C LEU A 359 12.33 9.13 -41.00
N LEU A 360 11.68 8.06 -40.53
CA LEU A 360 10.82 7.22 -41.39
C LEU A 360 9.60 8.01 -41.90
N ILE A 361 9.00 8.83 -41.05
CA ILE A 361 7.87 9.67 -41.48
C ILE A 361 8.37 10.73 -42.47
N GLU A 362 9.52 11.33 -42.22
CA GLU A 362 10.13 12.29 -43.17
C GLU A 362 10.36 11.66 -44.54
N GLU A 363 10.89 10.43 -44.60
CA GLU A 363 11.16 9.70 -45.85
C GLU A 363 9.87 9.29 -46.62
N ILE A 364 8.74 9.07 -45.87
CA ILE A 364 7.48 8.70 -46.46
C ILE A 364 6.72 9.93 -47.02
N ILE A 365 6.85 11.08 -46.34
CA ILE A 365 6.07 12.28 -46.66
C ILE A 365 6.80 13.20 -47.63
N TRP A 366 8.15 13.20 -47.59
CA TRP A 366 9.04 14.11 -48.35
C TRP A 366 10.04 13.38 -49.24
#